data_fd2140ceb6f0decf9fd4c7a1285600ab
#
_entry.id   fd2140ceb6f0decf9fd4c7a1285600ab
#
_cell.length_a   1.000
_cell.length_b   1.000
_cell.length_c   1.000
_cell.angle_alpha   90.00
_cell.angle_beta   90.00
_cell.angle_gamma   90.00
#
_symmetry.space_group_name_H-M   'P 1'
#
loop_
_entity.id
_entity.type
_entity.pdbx_description
1 polymer ?
#
loop_
_entity_poly.entity_id
_entity_poly.type
_entity_poly.pdbx_seq_one_letter_code
_entity_poly.pdbx_strand_id
1 'polypeptide(L)'
;MNRVKTLICTAAVMMLPLYMSGQETLTLDQCREMAIKNNKALDQARTKVEMAGYDRKIARANYYPNISATGAYMYNQKSIALINDELSGKLTGTGTALHQQFTTKMTEILEGLAQLPGGPELIQDPKVQALIGALSKGDISNAITALGTELDDLLHPDTHNMFLGAVSLQQPVFMGGKIVNANRMAKLAEELSRSQYDQEYQDLLITVDQAYWQVVSISNKKKLAENFADLLEKMEHDVNISVKEGVATESDALAIKVKANEANMMKTKATNGLVLAKMLLCKEVGIDLGTDITLADESLDAVPVPQMSPEKDMESIYTDRPETRSLDLAAAIYDKKMKIARADMMPKIALTANYMLTNPNLYNGFEKKFGGMFNVGVAINIPIFHGFEALQKTRKAKAEATLYVSKLDEAKELINLQVTQLRKQLDEALEKVEMAESNLKSAEENLRKASVGFEAGVVTTNTALAAHTAWLQAHSEFIDAGIELQMTNANLQKAEGNYKSDID
;
A
#
# COMPACT_ATOMS: atom_id res chain seq x y z
N MET A 1 33.99 -29.37 -38.82
CA MET A 1 34.67 -28.81 -40.00
C MET A 1 34.21 -27.37 -40.13
N ASN A 2 35.13 -26.47 -39.81
CA ASN A 2 35.38 -25.11 -40.28
C ASN A 2 34.27 -24.04 -40.21
N ARG A 3 34.49 -23.12 -39.23
CA ARG A 3 34.96 -21.70 -39.48
C ARG A 3 33.87 -20.82 -40.08
N VAL A 4 33.47 -19.67 -39.44
CA VAL A 4 34.27 -18.44 -39.39
C VAL A 4 33.76 -17.60 -38.23
N LYS A 5 34.68 -17.18 -37.34
CA LYS A 5 34.51 -16.09 -36.39
C LYS A 5 34.56 -14.77 -37.14
N THR A 6 33.53 -13.98 -37.08
CA THR A 6 33.61 -12.57 -37.49
C THR A 6 33.55 -11.71 -36.24
N LEU A 7 34.69 -11.15 -35.92
CA LEU A 7 34.91 -10.12 -34.89
C LEU A 7 34.30 -8.81 -35.42
N ILE A 8 33.22 -8.33 -34.81
CA ILE A 8 32.79 -6.94 -35.02
C ILE A 8 33.18 -6.19 -33.75
N CYS A 9 34.30 -5.50 -33.82
CA CYS A 9 34.66 -4.43 -32.90
C CYS A 9 33.69 -3.28 -33.09
N THR A 10 32.66 -3.17 -32.29
CA THR A 10 31.89 -1.96 -32.11
C THR A 10 32.62 -1.08 -31.12
N ALA A 11 33.26 -0.03 -31.63
CA ALA A 11 33.76 1.08 -30.84
C ALA A 11 32.57 1.70 -30.09
N ALA A 12 32.48 1.42 -28.80
CA ALA A 12 31.66 2.18 -27.88
C ALA A 12 32.27 3.58 -27.75
N VAL A 13 31.75 4.49 -28.57
CA VAL A 13 31.94 5.92 -28.32
C VAL A 13 31.22 6.19 -27.01
N MET A 14 32.01 6.30 -25.93
CA MET A 14 31.58 6.94 -24.70
C MET A 14 31.24 8.40 -25.04
N MET A 15 29.96 8.68 -25.32
CA MET A 15 29.43 10.02 -25.11
C MET A 15 29.38 10.23 -23.58
N LEU A 16 30.48 10.73 -23.05
CA LEU A 16 30.47 11.51 -21.82
C LEU A 16 29.49 12.66 -22.08
N PRO A 17 28.44 12.84 -21.28
CA PRO A 17 27.72 14.09 -21.28
C PRO A 17 28.76 15.14 -20.87
N LEU A 18 29.12 16.00 -21.78
CA LEU A 18 29.74 17.28 -21.48
C LEU A 18 28.74 17.99 -20.54
N TYR A 19 28.97 17.90 -19.24
CA TYR A 19 28.43 18.85 -18.29
C TYR A 19 29.02 20.21 -18.68
N MET A 20 28.37 20.89 -19.61
CA MET A 20 28.47 22.32 -19.72
C MET A 20 27.95 22.88 -18.40
N SER A 21 28.85 23.28 -17.54
CA SER A 21 28.60 24.07 -16.34
C SER A 21 28.17 25.49 -16.74
N GLY A 22 27.06 25.58 -17.47
CA GLY A 22 26.25 26.77 -17.53
C GLY A 22 25.19 26.57 -16.47
N GLN A 23 25.03 27.49 -15.55
CA GLN A 23 23.90 27.55 -14.64
C GLN A 23 22.63 27.55 -15.51
N GLU A 24 22.01 26.35 -15.73
CA GLU A 24 20.72 26.28 -16.41
C GLU A 24 19.69 26.93 -15.49
N THR A 25 19.12 28.04 -15.94
CA THR A 25 18.01 28.68 -15.25
C THR A 25 16.79 27.81 -15.37
N LEU A 26 16.23 27.36 -14.24
CA LEU A 26 15.06 26.49 -14.19
C LEU A 26 13.78 27.32 -14.33
N THR A 27 12.91 26.94 -15.29
CA THR A 27 11.57 27.46 -15.40
C THR A 27 10.61 26.72 -14.46
N LEU A 28 9.44 27.31 -14.20
CA LEU A 28 8.40 26.67 -13.38
C LEU A 28 7.99 25.29 -13.94
N ASP A 29 7.82 25.19 -15.27
CA ASP A 29 7.41 23.93 -15.90
C ASP A 29 8.51 22.87 -15.80
N GLN A 30 9.79 23.23 -15.95
CA GLN A 30 10.90 22.31 -15.69
C GLN A 30 10.93 21.83 -14.23
N CYS A 31 10.66 22.71 -13.26
CA CYS A 31 10.56 22.31 -11.87
C CYS A 31 9.41 21.33 -11.63
N ARG A 32 8.24 21.54 -12.26
CA ARG A 32 7.11 20.62 -12.23
C ARG A 32 7.45 19.25 -12.82
N GLU A 33 8.07 19.21 -14.02
CA GLU A 33 8.50 17.98 -14.67
C GLU A 33 9.50 17.18 -13.83
N MET A 34 10.49 17.87 -13.26
CA MET A 34 11.48 17.25 -12.36
C MET A 34 10.80 16.68 -11.11
N ALA A 35 9.85 17.41 -10.51
CA ALA A 35 9.10 16.96 -9.35
C ALA A 35 8.27 15.71 -9.67
N ILE A 36 7.54 15.69 -10.78
CA ILE A 36 6.76 14.51 -11.23
C ILE A 36 7.67 13.28 -11.38
N LYS A 37 8.89 13.48 -11.83
CA LYS A 37 9.85 12.39 -12.05
C LYS A 37 10.53 11.89 -10.79
N ASN A 38 10.86 12.80 -9.86
CA ASN A 38 11.80 12.51 -8.77
C ASN A 38 11.16 12.59 -7.37
N ASN A 39 9.93 13.13 -7.22
CA ASN A 39 9.33 13.33 -5.91
C ASN A 39 8.94 11.99 -5.27
N LYS A 40 9.43 11.77 -4.05
CA LYS A 40 9.24 10.50 -3.32
C LYS A 40 7.79 10.26 -2.88
N ALA A 41 7.02 11.31 -2.61
CA ALA A 41 5.62 11.16 -2.22
C ALA A 41 4.77 10.67 -3.40
N LEU A 42 5.01 11.23 -4.60
CA LEU A 42 4.36 10.78 -5.81
C LEU A 42 4.76 9.34 -6.20
N ASP A 43 6.03 8.97 -6.01
CA ASP A 43 6.50 7.60 -6.24
C ASP A 43 5.86 6.60 -5.26
N GLN A 44 5.67 6.99 -3.99
CA GLN A 44 4.89 6.21 -3.03
C GLN A 44 3.43 6.06 -3.46
N ALA A 45 2.80 7.11 -3.98
CA ALA A 45 1.44 7.04 -4.49
C ALA A 45 1.34 6.10 -5.72
N ARG A 46 2.32 6.15 -6.63
CA ARG A 46 2.44 5.21 -7.76
C ARG A 46 2.57 3.76 -7.28
N THR A 47 3.40 3.52 -6.29
CA THR A 47 3.55 2.18 -5.67
C THR A 47 2.24 1.68 -5.06
N LYS A 48 1.42 2.56 -4.44
CA LYS A 48 0.09 2.18 -3.93
C LYS A 48 -0.86 1.75 -5.04
N VAL A 49 -0.82 2.39 -6.20
CA VAL A 49 -1.59 1.97 -7.39
C VAL A 49 -1.16 0.58 -7.85
N GLU A 50 0.15 0.32 -7.91
CA GLU A 50 0.69 -1.00 -8.25
C GLU A 50 0.25 -2.07 -7.25
N MET A 51 0.31 -1.78 -5.93
CA MET A 51 -0.19 -2.67 -4.87
C MET A 51 -1.68 -3.00 -5.06
N ALA A 52 -2.51 -2.00 -5.33
CA ALA A 52 -3.94 -2.21 -5.60
C ALA A 52 -4.17 -3.07 -6.86
N GLY A 53 -3.32 -2.94 -7.88
CA GLY A 53 -3.29 -3.81 -9.06
C GLY A 53 -2.97 -5.27 -8.71
N TYR A 54 -2.04 -5.52 -7.77
CA TYR A 54 -1.79 -6.87 -7.25
C TYR A 54 -2.96 -7.39 -6.43
N ASP A 55 -3.58 -6.57 -5.58
CA ASP A 55 -4.77 -6.96 -4.82
C ASP A 55 -5.92 -7.39 -5.74
N ARG A 56 -6.11 -6.73 -6.87
CA ARG A 56 -7.05 -7.14 -7.90
C ARG A 56 -6.68 -8.50 -8.51
N LYS A 57 -5.39 -8.76 -8.78
CA LYS A 57 -4.92 -10.07 -9.27
C LYS A 57 -5.15 -11.17 -8.22
N ILE A 58 -4.90 -10.87 -6.92
CA ILE A 58 -5.18 -11.76 -5.79
C ILE A 58 -6.68 -12.05 -5.71
N ALA A 59 -7.54 -11.04 -5.79
CA ALA A 59 -8.99 -11.24 -5.81
C ALA A 59 -9.43 -12.12 -6.98
N ARG A 60 -8.82 -11.97 -8.16
CA ARG A 60 -9.08 -12.81 -9.34
C ARG A 60 -8.60 -14.25 -9.15
N ALA A 61 -7.55 -14.49 -8.37
CA ALA A 61 -7.06 -15.83 -8.08
C ALA A 61 -8.10 -16.71 -7.38
N ASN A 62 -9.06 -16.13 -6.67
CA ASN A 62 -10.17 -16.88 -6.04
C ASN A 62 -11.13 -17.55 -7.03
N TYR A 63 -11.03 -17.28 -8.33
CA TYR A 63 -11.77 -18.03 -9.36
C TYR A 63 -11.10 -19.35 -9.73
N TYR A 64 -9.82 -19.51 -9.45
CA TYR A 64 -9.05 -20.71 -9.80
C TYR A 64 -9.11 -21.74 -8.69
N PRO A 65 -8.86 -23.03 -9.01
CA PRO A 65 -8.78 -24.07 -8.00
C PRO A 65 -7.61 -23.83 -7.05
N ASN A 66 -7.85 -24.10 -5.78
CA ASN A 66 -6.81 -24.17 -4.77
C ASN A 66 -6.29 -25.62 -4.70
N ILE A 67 -5.00 -25.80 -4.91
CA ILE A 67 -4.32 -27.08 -4.78
C ILE A 67 -3.38 -26.98 -3.59
N SER A 68 -3.56 -27.91 -2.63
CA SER A 68 -2.72 -27.97 -1.43
C SER A 68 -2.23 -29.40 -1.19
N ALA A 69 -1.03 -29.55 -0.67
CA ALA A 69 -0.50 -30.81 -0.19
C ALA A 69 -0.26 -30.70 1.32
N THR A 70 -0.72 -31.71 2.04
CA THR A 70 -0.51 -31.83 3.49
C THR A 70 0.14 -33.17 3.80
N GLY A 71 1.02 -33.21 4.79
CA GLY A 71 1.64 -34.42 5.27
C GLY A 71 1.72 -34.37 6.79
N ALA A 72 1.43 -35.52 7.43
CA ALA A 72 1.59 -35.71 8.86
C ALA A 72 2.25 -37.03 9.13
N TYR A 73 3.17 -37.06 10.08
CA TYR A 73 3.73 -38.26 10.67
C TYR A 73 3.35 -38.25 12.15
N MET A 74 2.79 -39.37 12.60
CA MET A 74 2.38 -39.55 13.98
C MET A 74 3.01 -40.82 14.55
N TYR A 75 3.59 -40.71 15.74
CA TYR A 75 3.96 -41.82 16.56
C TYR A 75 2.94 -42.03 17.67
N ASN A 76 2.27 -43.16 17.67
CA ASN A 76 1.27 -43.53 18.68
C ASN A 76 1.94 -44.45 19.72
N GLN A 77 1.74 -44.14 20.99
CA GLN A 77 2.24 -44.99 22.08
C GLN A 77 1.57 -46.36 22.09
N LYS A 78 0.34 -46.47 21.60
CA LYS A 78 -0.42 -47.71 21.46
C LYS A 78 -0.93 -47.85 20.04
N SER A 79 -0.92 -49.08 19.53
CA SER A 79 -1.57 -49.43 18.26
C SER A 79 -3.11 -49.34 18.40
N ILE A 80 -3.77 -49.07 17.29
CA ILE A 80 -5.22 -49.16 17.20
C ILE A 80 -5.59 -50.63 17.11
N ALA A 81 -6.33 -51.15 18.12
CA ALA A 81 -6.87 -52.50 18.09
C ALA A 81 -8.33 -52.45 17.59
N LEU A 82 -8.67 -53.27 16.61
CA LEU A 82 -10.04 -53.41 16.12
C LEU A 82 -10.91 -54.30 17.03
N ILE A 83 -10.26 -55.14 17.85
CA ILE A 83 -10.87 -55.99 18.86
C ILE A 83 -10.23 -55.72 20.21
N ASN A 84 -10.93 -56.02 21.30
CA ASN A 84 -10.40 -55.91 22.65
C ASN A 84 -9.52 -57.13 23.02
N ASP A 85 -8.67 -56.95 24.02
CA ASP A 85 -7.72 -58.01 24.50
C ASP A 85 -8.43 -59.30 24.89
N GLU A 86 -9.67 -59.26 25.38
CA GLU A 86 -10.46 -60.41 25.75
C GLU A 86 -10.84 -61.25 24.51
N LEU A 87 -11.25 -60.60 23.43
CA LEU A 87 -11.61 -61.29 22.18
C LEU A 87 -10.36 -61.84 21.46
N SER A 88 -9.27 -61.07 21.50
CA SER A 88 -7.93 -61.52 21.04
C SER A 88 -7.49 -62.78 21.77
N GLY A 89 -7.55 -62.78 23.10
CA GLY A 89 -7.21 -63.98 23.89
C GLY A 89 -8.10 -65.18 23.59
N LYS A 90 -9.39 -64.97 23.30
CA LYS A 90 -10.28 -66.06 22.86
C LYS A 90 -9.93 -66.56 21.49
N LEU A 91 -9.58 -65.71 20.52
CA LEU A 91 -9.19 -66.12 19.16
C LEU A 91 -7.90 -66.94 19.16
N THR A 92 -6.87 -66.45 19.83
CA THR A 92 -5.56 -67.16 19.92
C THR A 92 -5.58 -68.38 20.79
N GLY A 93 -6.45 -68.42 21.81
CA GLY A 93 -6.60 -69.57 22.73
C GLY A 93 -7.57 -70.65 22.28
N THR A 94 -8.36 -70.45 21.23
CA THR A 94 -9.44 -71.39 20.81
C THR A 94 -8.92 -72.76 20.48
N GLY A 95 -7.81 -72.86 19.75
CA GLY A 95 -7.22 -74.17 19.39
C GLY A 95 -6.73 -74.92 20.61
N THR A 96 -6.07 -74.23 21.55
CA THR A 96 -5.60 -74.84 22.81
C THR A 96 -6.75 -75.31 23.71
N ALA A 97 -7.80 -74.50 23.85
CA ALA A 97 -8.98 -74.84 24.61
C ALA A 97 -9.70 -76.05 24.00
N LEU A 98 -9.84 -76.10 22.67
CA LEU A 98 -10.45 -77.19 21.96
C LEU A 98 -9.62 -78.46 22.13
N HIS A 99 -8.31 -78.35 22.09
CA HIS A 99 -7.41 -79.51 22.32
C HIS A 99 -7.54 -80.08 23.74
N GLN A 100 -7.60 -79.23 24.75
CA GLN A 100 -7.82 -79.62 26.13
C GLN A 100 -9.12 -80.35 26.33
N GLN A 101 -10.24 -79.76 25.83
CA GLN A 101 -11.58 -80.37 25.91
C GLN A 101 -11.60 -81.76 25.18
N PHE A 102 -10.97 -81.79 24.01
CA PHE A 102 -10.90 -83.06 23.23
C PHE A 102 -10.07 -84.13 23.95
N THR A 103 -8.89 -83.73 24.51
CA THR A 103 -8.06 -84.67 25.24
C THR A 103 -8.76 -85.22 26.50
N THR A 104 -9.43 -84.29 27.24
CA THR A 104 -10.21 -84.74 28.44
C THR A 104 -11.35 -85.67 28.04
N LYS A 105 -12.11 -85.39 27.03
CA LYS A 105 -13.18 -86.27 26.56
C LYS A 105 -12.70 -87.56 26.01
N MET A 106 -11.54 -87.57 25.30
CA MET A 106 -10.92 -88.79 24.82
C MET A 106 -10.43 -89.68 26.00
N THR A 107 -9.90 -89.11 27.06
CA THR A 107 -9.50 -89.84 28.26
C THR A 107 -10.71 -90.47 28.93
N GLU A 108 -11.80 -89.74 29.10
CA GLU A 108 -13.07 -90.26 29.65
C GLU A 108 -13.64 -91.40 28.79
N ILE A 109 -13.59 -91.29 27.47
CA ILE A 109 -14.03 -92.37 26.54
C ILE A 109 -13.12 -93.60 26.68
N LEU A 110 -11.82 -93.43 26.74
CA LEU A 110 -10.86 -94.50 26.86
C LEU A 110 -10.97 -95.26 28.21
N GLU A 111 -11.16 -94.46 29.30
CA GLU A 111 -11.43 -95.09 30.63
C GLU A 111 -12.77 -95.84 30.63
N GLY A 112 -13.80 -95.28 30.01
CA GLY A 112 -15.09 -95.99 29.86
C GLY A 112 -14.98 -97.24 29.00
N LEU A 113 -14.24 -97.23 27.92
CA LEU A 113 -14.01 -98.35 27.07
C LEU A 113 -13.18 -99.42 27.77
N ALA A 114 -12.21 -99.06 28.60
CA ALA A 114 -11.38 -100.00 29.38
C ALA A 114 -12.18 -100.86 30.37
N GLN A 115 -13.36 -100.38 30.84
CA GLN A 115 -14.24 -101.07 31.74
C GLN A 115 -15.25 -102.00 31.05
N LEU A 116 -15.33 -102.02 29.76
CA LEU A 116 -16.24 -102.90 29.00
C LEU A 116 -15.60 -104.25 28.67
N PRO A 117 -16.37 -105.36 28.64
CA PRO A 117 -15.82 -106.69 28.19
C PRO A 117 -15.33 -106.58 26.72
N GLY A 118 -14.03 -106.88 26.49
CA GLY A 118 -13.34 -106.75 25.19
C GLY A 118 -12.83 -105.34 24.89
N GLY A 119 -13.03 -104.34 25.80
CA GLY A 119 -12.57 -102.96 25.65
C GLY A 119 -11.05 -102.75 25.63
N PRO A 120 -10.29 -103.44 26.48
CA PRO A 120 -8.84 -103.32 26.44
C PRO A 120 -8.19 -103.84 25.13
N GLU A 121 -8.81 -104.80 24.50
CA GLU A 121 -8.38 -105.34 23.19
C GLU A 121 -8.64 -104.34 22.04
N LEU A 122 -9.78 -103.62 22.09
CA LEU A 122 -10.09 -102.58 21.15
C LEU A 122 -9.18 -101.34 21.29
N ILE A 123 -8.76 -100.96 22.50
CA ILE A 123 -7.82 -99.92 22.74
C ILE A 123 -6.41 -100.23 22.20
N GLN A 124 -6.04 -101.51 22.18
CA GLN A 124 -4.76 -101.93 21.64
C GLN A 124 -4.78 -102.21 20.12
N ASP A 125 -5.93 -102.09 19.49
CA ASP A 125 -5.99 -102.18 18.03
C ASP A 125 -5.10 -101.13 17.36
N PRO A 126 -4.20 -101.53 16.43
CA PRO A 126 -3.27 -100.61 15.78
C PRO A 126 -3.96 -99.41 15.07
N LYS A 127 -5.16 -99.61 14.58
CA LYS A 127 -5.95 -98.51 13.93
C LYS A 127 -6.46 -97.53 14.95
N VAL A 128 -6.95 -98.04 16.09
CA VAL A 128 -7.42 -97.18 17.19
C VAL A 128 -6.26 -96.38 17.82
N GLN A 129 -5.11 -97.02 18.04
CA GLN A 129 -3.88 -96.40 18.49
C GLN A 129 -3.36 -95.33 17.50
N ALA A 130 -3.41 -95.67 16.20
CA ALA A 130 -3.03 -94.66 15.18
C ALA A 130 -3.97 -93.43 15.17
N LEU A 131 -5.28 -93.69 15.34
CA LEU A 131 -6.29 -92.58 15.42
C LEU A 131 -6.09 -91.75 16.69
N ILE A 132 -5.89 -92.37 17.85
CA ILE A 132 -5.58 -91.69 19.10
C ILE A 132 -4.29 -90.89 18.95
N GLY A 133 -3.23 -91.49 18.37
CA GLY A 133 -1.97 -90.85 18.13
C GLY A 133 -2.05 -89.63 17.15
N ALA A 134 -2.88 -89.73 16.12
CA ALA A 134 -3.11 -88.64 15.19
C ALA A 134 -3.88 -87.50 15.87
N LEU A 135 -4.91 -87.77 16.65
CA LEU A 135 -5.75 -86.79 17.35
C LEU A 135 -5.00 -86.19 18.52
N SER A 136 -4.12 -86.90 19.21
CA SER A 136 -3.34 -86.35 20.34
C SER A 136 -2.13 -85.51 19.89
N LYS A 137 -1.69 -85.64 18.64
CA LYS A 137 -0.58 -84.78 18.11
C LYS A 137 -0.90 -83.28 18.02
N GLY A 138 -2.16 -82.90 18.19
CA GLY A 138 -2.54 -81.49 18.25
C GLY A 138 -2.44 -80.81 16.89
N ASP A 139 -2.30 -81.47 15.77
CA ASP A 139 -2.16 -80.84 14.44
C ASP A 139 -3.35 -79.94 14.07
N ILE A 140 -4.59 -80.38 14.41
CA ILE A 140 -5.79 -79.61 14.19
C ILE A 140 -5.83 -78.42 15.14
N SER A 141 -5.45 -78.60 16.40
CA SER A 141 -5.36 -77.54 17.39
C SER A 141 -4.35 -76.46 16.99
N ASN A 142 -3.21 -76.89 16.51
CA ASN A 142 -2.16 -75.99 16.01
C ASN A 142 -2.63 -75.22 14.78
N ALA A 143 -3.36 -75.88 13.85
CA ALA A 143 -3.95 -75.17 12.69
C ALA A 143 -5.00 -74.16 13.08
N ILE A 144 -5.89 -74.43 14.05
CA ILE A 144 -6.89 -73.53 14.56
C ILE A 144 -6.22 -72.37 15.33
N THR A 145 -5.20 -72.64 16.13
CA THR A 145 -4.42 -71.60 16.85
C THR A 145 -3.70 -70.71 15.86
N ALA A 146 -3.06 -71.30 14.82
CA ALA A 146 -2.39 -70.53 13.79
C ALA A 146 -3.38 -69.60 13.04
N LEU A 147 -4.57 -70.10 12.69
CA LEU A 147 -5.62 -69.30 12.08
C LEU A 147 -6.12 -68.20 13.01
N GLY A 148 -6.30 -68.51 14.29
CA GLY A 148 -6.68 -67.52 15.32
C GLY A 148 -5.63 -66.43 15.51
N THR A 149 -4.33 -66.80 15.48
CA THR A 149 -3.23 -65.85 15.55
C THR A 149 -3.15 -64.97 14.31
N GLU A 150 -3.34 -65.56 13.11
CA GLU A 150 -3.36 -64.82 11.86
C GLU A 150 -4.53 -63.82 11.79
N LEU A 151 -5.68 -64.21 12.28
CA LEU A 151 -6.86 -63.31 12.42
C LEU A 151 -6.61 -62.21 13.47
N ASP A 152 -5.96 -62.55 14.58
CA ASP A 152 -5.60 -61.58 15.61
C ASP A 152 -4.63 -60.53 15.08
N ASP A 153 -3.59 -60.98 14.37
CA ASP A 153 -2.62 -60.08 13.71
C ASP A 153 -3.29 -59.14 12.69
N LEU A 154 -4.28 -59.61 11.95
CA LEU A 154 -5.07 -58.79 11.03
C LEU A 154 -5.94 -57.75 11.77
N LEU A 155 -6.41 -58.10 12.98
CA LEU A 155 -7.29 -57.23 13.79
C LEU A 155 -6.52 -56.35 14.79
N HIS A 156 -5.21 -56.51 14.90
CA HIS A 156 -4.28 -55.67 15.65
C HIS A 156 -3.21 -55.04 14.73
N PRO A 157 -3.61 -54.18 13.79
CA PRO A 157 -2.65 -53.54 12.89
C PRO A 157 -1.64 -52.69 13.67
N ASP A 158 -0.37 -52.79 13.31
CA ASP A 158 0.66 -51.95 13.88
C ASP A 158 0.53 -50.49 13.36
N THR A 159 -0.08 -49.64 14.19
CA THR A 159 -0.30 -48.23 13.92
C THR A 159 0.58 -47.33 14.79
N HIS A 160 1.71 -47.85 15.34
CA HIS A 160 2.64 -47.02 16.11
C HIS A 160 3.20 -45.89 15.25
N ASN A 161 3.57 -46.19 14.01
CA ASN A 161 4.09 -45.21 13.06
C ASN A 161 3.06 -45.01 11.94
N MET A 162 2.42 -43.86 11.92
CA MET A 162 1.45 -43.50 10.87
C MET A 162 1.95 -42.34 10.04
N PHE A 163 1.95 -42.51 8.75
CA PHE A 163 2.13 -41.46 7.78
C PHE A 163 0.79 -41.20 7.08
N LEU A 164 0.40 -39.90 7.05
CA LEU A 164 -0.78 -39.39 6.30
C LEU A 164 -0.32 -38.31 5.34
N GLY A 165 -0.51 -38.52 4.07
CA GLY A 165 -0.30 -37.52 3.03
C GLY A 165 -1.61 -37.25 2.29
N ALA A 166 -1.90 -35.99 1.93
CA ALA A 166 -3.03 -35.69 1.08
C ALA A 166 -2.68 -34.57 0.10
N VAL A 167 -3.09 -34.74 -1.14
CA VAL A 167 -3.17 -33.66 -2.14
C VAL A 167 -4.64 -33.37 -2.37
N SER A 168 -5.02 -32.12 -2.08
CA SER A 168 -6.41 -31.68 -2.16
C SER A 168 -6.54 -30.58 -3.21
N LEU A 169 -7.53 -30.70 -4.08
CA LEU A 169 -7.96 -29.66 -5.02
C LEU A 169 -9.37 -29.21 -4.62
N GLN A 170 -9.55 -27.90 -4.48
CA GLN A 170 -10.86 -27.32 -4.20
C GLN A 170 -11.14 -26.20 -5.21
N GLN A 171 -12.20 -26.37 -6.02
CA GLN A 171 -12.66 -25.40 -6.99
C GLN A 171 -14.01 -24.80 -6.56
N PRO A 172 -14.06 -23.50 -6.18
CA PRO A 172 -15.32 -22.83 -5.93
C PRO A 172 -16.17 -22.77 -7.22
N VAL A 173 -17.40 -23.23 -7.18
CA VAL A 173 -18.36 -23.16 -8.29
C VAL A 173 -19.39 -22.06 -8.03
N PHE A 174 -19.93 -22.04 -6.82
CA PHE A 174 -20.88 -21.02 -6.40
C PHE A 174 -20.62 -20.62 -4.95
N MET A 175 -20.44 -19.33 -4.73
CA MET A 175 -20.12 -18.76 -3.41
C MET A 175 -21.09 -17.63 -3.06
N GLY A 176 -22.35 -17.72 -3.51
CA GLY A 176 -23.36 -16.68 -3.28
C GLY A 176 -23.03 -15.33 -3.93
N GLY A 177 -22.16 -15.32 -4.94
CA GLY A 177 -21.66 -14.09 -5.58
C GLY A 177 -20.50 -13.41 -4.84
N LYS A 178 -19.95 -14.01 -3.77
CA LYS A 178 -18.86 -13.45 -2.96
C LYS A 178 -17.62 -13.16 -3.82
N ILE A 179 -17.15 -14.13 -4.61
CA ILE A 179 -15.95 -14.00 -5.45
C ILE A 179 -16.15 -12.92 -6.52
N VAL A 180 -17.30 -12.85 -7.15
CA VAL A 180 -17.62 -11.85 -8.17
C VAL A 180 -17.60 -10.44 -7.58
N ASN A 181 -18.27 -10.25 -6.43
CA ASN A 181 -18.30 -8.94 -5.78
C ASN A 181 -16.94 -8.55 -5.17
N ALA A 182 -16.16 -9.51 -4.66
CA ALA A 182 -14.79 -9.26 -4.20
C ALA A 182 -13.89 -8.79 -5.36
N ASN A 183 -13.99 -9.40 -6.54
CA ASN A 183 -13.27 -8.97 -7.72
C ASN A 183 -13.67 -7.56 -8.19
N ARG A 184 -14.98 -7.27 -8.21
CA ARG A 184 -15.49 -5.93 -8.53
C ARG A 184 -15.04 -4.90 -7.52
N MET A 185 -15.04 -5.25 -6.22
CA MET A 185 -14.55 -4.40 -5.14
C MET A 185 -13.05 -4.10 -5.31
N ALA A 186 -12.24 -5.10 -5.62
CA ALA A 186 -10.80 -4.92 -5.84
C ALA A 186 -10.52 -4.05 -7.09
N LYS A 187 -11.32 -4.19 -8.16
CA LYS A 187 -11.23 -3.29 -9.32
C LYS A 187 -11.52 -1.83 -8.94
N LEU A 188 -12.59 -1.59 -8.19
CA LEU A 188 -12.94 -0.25 -7.71
C LEU A 188 -11.88 0.31 -6.76
N ALA A 189 -11.24 -0.54 -5.94
CA ALA A 189 -10.14 -0.14 -5.06
C ALA A 189 -8.88 0.27 -5.85
N GLU A 190 -8.58 -0.40 -6.97
CA GLU A 190 -7.52 0.01 -7.90
C GLU A 190 -7.83 1.38 -8.54
N GLU A 191 -9.07 1.58 -9.01
CA GLU A 191 -9.53 2.87 -9.56
C GLU A 191 -9.49 3.98 -8.49
N LEU A 192 -9.84 3.67 -7.24
CA LEU A 192 -9.71 4.60 -6.10
C LEU A 192 -8.25 4.98 -5.84
N SER A 193 -7.34 4.01 -5.87
CA SER A 193 -5.91 4.28 -5.69
C SER A 193 -5.35 5.17 -6.82
N ARG A 194 -5.82 5.02 -8.06
CA ARG A 194 -5.48 5.91 -9.17
C ARG A 194 -6.01 7.32 -8.94
N SER A 195 -7.25 7.47 -8.49
CA SER A 195 -7.83 8.77 -8.17
C SER A 195 -7.08 9.48 -7.03
N GLN A 196 -6.61 8.73 -6.03
CA GLN A 196 -5.74 9.25 -4.96
C GLN A 196 -4.35 9.65 -5.47
N TYR A 197 -3.81 8.94 -6.46
CA TYR A 197 -2.58 9.35 -7.14
C TYR A 197 -2.80 10.67 -7.89
N ASP A 198 -3.92 10.83 -8.61
CA ASP A 198 -4.26 12.07 -9.30
C ASP A 198 -4.34 13.26 -8.33
N GLN A 199 -4.87 13.02 -7.12
CA GLN A 199 -4.90 14.03 -6.06
C GLN A 199 -3.50 14.41 -5.59
N GLU A 200 -2.64 13.44 -5.28
CA GLU A 200 -1.24 13.69 -4.87
C GLU A 200 -0.44 14.40 -5.98
N TYR A 201 -0.71 14.05 -7.24
CA TYR A 201 -0.12 14.73 -8.39
C TYR A 201 -0.49 16.21 -8.43
N GLN A 202 -1.78 16.54 -8.27
CA GLN A 202 -2.26 17.93 -8.24
C GLN A 202 -1.72 18.70 -7.02
N ASP A 203 -1.66 18.05 -5.85
CA ASP A 203 -1.09 18.62 -4.63
C ASP A 203 0.39 18.94 -4.79
N LEU A 204 1.16 18.03 -5.43
CA LEU A 204 2.57 18.23 -5.73
C LEU A 204 2.79 19.45 -6.64
N LEU A 205 2.02 19.59 -7.72
CA LEU A 205 2.16 20.73 -8.63
C LEU A 205 1.98 22.06 -7.90
N ILE A 206 0.93 22.18 -7.07
CA ILE A 206 0.70 23.40 -6.28
C ILE A 206 1.84 23.64 -5.26
N THR A 207 2.34 22.60 -4.65
CA THR A 207 3.46 22.70 -3.68
C THR A 207 4.74 23.18 -4.38
N VAL A 208 5.02 22.68 -5.58
CA VAL A 208 6.15 23.13 -6.40
C VAL A 208 5.99 24.59 -6.83
N ASP A 209 4.80 24.96 -7.31
CA ASP A 209 4.49 26.34 -7.67
C ASP A 209 4.70 27.29 -6.49
N GLN A 210 4.21 26.93 -5.32
CA GLN A 210 4.38 27.71 -4.11
C GLN A 210 5.85 27.86 -3.73
N ALA A 211 6.62 26.78 -3.77
CA ALA A 211 8.06 26.81 -3.46
C ALA A 211 8.83 27.64 -4.49
N TYR A 212 8.49 27.54 -5.78
CA TYR A 212 9.09 28.32 -6.86
C TYR A 212 8.87 29.82 -6.66
N TRP A 213 7.62 30.24 -6.51
CA TRP A 213 7.28 31.65 -6.33
C TRP A 213 7.76 32.21 -5.00
N GLN A 214 7.92 31.38 -3.98
CA GLN A 214 8.56 31.78 -2.74
C GLN A 214 10.05 32.11 -2.94
N VAL A 215 10.79 31.32 -3.75
CA VAL A 215 12.18 31.65 -4.11
C VAL A 215 12.22 32.97 -4.86
N VAL A 216 11.34 33.19 -5.83
CA VAL A 216 11.25 34.43 -6.60
C VAL A 216 10.98 35.62 -5.69
N SER A 217 10.01 35.54 -4.77
CA SER A 217 9.70 36.60 -3.78
C SER A 217 10.90 36.95 -2.94
N ILE A 218 11.55 35.92 -2.34
CA ILE A 218 12.68 36.17 -1.43
C ILE A 218 13.89 36.67 -2.19
N SER A 219 14.12 36.22 -3.43
CA SER A 219 15.21 36.73 -4.28
C SER A 219 15.05 38.22 -4.56
N ASN A 220 13.84 38.65 -4.92
CA ASN A 220 13.53 40.08 -5.10
C ASN A 220 13.69 40.89 -3.82
N LYS A 221 13.19 40.38 -2.69
CA LYS A 221 13.36 41.03 -1.38
C LYS A 221 14.83 41.14 -0.98
N LYS A 222 15.67 40.14 -1.32
CA LYS A 222 17.12 40.19 -1.11
C LYS A 222 17.73 41.30 -1.96
N LYS A 223 17.44 41.38 -3.27
CA LYS A 223 17.91 42.43 -4.19
C LYS A 223 17.54 43.81 -3.68
N LEU A 224 16.29 44.03 -3.21
CA LEU A 224 15.86 45.26 -2.62
C LEU A 224 16.59 45.61 -1.31
N ALA A 225 16.78 44.62 -0.42
CA ALA A 225 17.46 44.80 0.83
C ALA A 225 18.96 45.12 0.62
N GLU A 226 19.62 44.50 -0.38
CA GLU A 226 21.00 44.80 -0.77
C GLU A 226 21.11 46.23 -1.27
N ASN A 227 20.27 46.65 -2.22
CA ASN A 227 20.29 48.01 -2.75
C ASN A 227 20.03 49.08 -1.66
N PHE A 228 19.11 48.75 -0.71
CA PHE A 228 18.83 49.66 0.41
C PHE A 228 19.96 49.72 1.42
N ALA A 229 20.62 48.65 1.73
CA ALA A 229 21.79 48.62 2.61
C ALA A 229 22.94 49.43 2.00
N ASP A 230 23.26 49.22 0.73
CA ASP A 230 24.33 49.92 0.02
C ASP A 230 24.05 51.44 -0.07
N LEU A 231 22.79 51.83 -0.24
CA LEU A 231 22.33 53.21 -0.20
C LEU A 231 22.61 53.82 1.18
N LEU A 232 22.16 53.19 2.25
CA LEU A 232 22.29 53.68 3.61
C LEU A 232 23.74 53.74 4.07
N GLU A 233 24.61 52.88 3.61
CA GLU A 233 26.04 52.91 3.84
C GLU A 233 26.66 54.17 3.19
N LYS A 234 26.25 54.52 1.95
CA LYS A 234 26.65 55.78 1.29
C LYS A 234 26.17 56.98 2.04
N MET A 235 24.86 57.00 2.42
CA MET A 235 24.28 58.10 3.18
C MET A 235 24.96 58.29 4.56
N GLU A 236 25.36 57.18 5.26
CA GLU A 236 26.13 57.24 6.51
C GLU A 236 27.48 57.89 6.28
N HIS A 237 28.17 57.54 5.20
CA HIS A 237 29.43 58.16 4.83
C HIS A 237 29.27 59.68 4.59
N ASP A 238 28.32 60.08 3.77
CA ASP A 238 28.08 61.48 3.37
C ASP A 238 27.66 62.34 4.54
N VAL A 239 26.80 61.86 5.42
CA VAL A 239 26.37 62.57 6.61
C VAL A 239 27.50 62.70 7.63
N ASN A 240 28.35 61.68 7.79
CA ASN A 240 29.53 61.79 8.64
C ASN A 240 30.54 62.84 8.15
N ILE A 241 30.66 63.09 6.84
CA ILE A 241 31.42 64.21 6.28
C ILE A 241 30.72 65.53 6.63
N SER A 242 29.42 65.62 6.41
CA SER A 242 28.62 66.80 6.69
C SER A 242 28.68 67.25 8.16
N VAL A 243 28.76 66.28 9.10
CA VAL A 243 28.94 66.55 10.54
C VAL A 243 30.29 67.13 10.81
N LYS A 244 31.38 66.64 10.16
CA LYS A 244 32.75 67.16 10.31
C LYS A 244 32.86 68.59 9.79
N GLU A 245 32.14 68.90 8.74
CA GLU A 245 32.06 70.25 8.14
C GLU A 245 31.07 71.19 8.88
N GLY A 246 30.39 70.69 9.91
CA GLY A 246 29.42 71.47 10.71
C GLY A 246 28.10 71.77 10.04
N VAL A 247 27.74 71.04 8.95
CA VAL A 247 26.51 71.25 8.18
C VAL A 247 25.41 70.32 8.65
N ALA A 248 25.71 69.14 9.28
CA ALA A 248 24.76 68.22 9.85
C ALA A 248 25.04 68.02 11.36
N THR A 249 24.06 67.45 12.08
CA THR A 249 24.15 67.16 13.51
C THR A 249 24.64 65.73 13.77
N GLU A 250 25.30 65.47 14.92
CA GLU A 250 25.65 64.10 15.37
C GLU A 250 24.41 63.19 15.48
N SER A 251 23.22 63.78 15.83
CA SER A 251 21.95 63.06 15.87
C SER A 251 21.55 62.56 14.50
N ASP A 252 21.80 63.31 13.42
CA ASP A 252 21.49 62.84 12.03
C ASP A 252 22.39 61.64 11.65
N ALA A 253 23.68 61.71 11.99
CA ALA A 253 24.62 60.60 11.75
C ALA A 253 24.22 59.30 12.49
N LEU A 254 23.83 59.44 13.78
CA LEU A 254 23.37 58.33 14.59
C LEU A 254 22.08 57.72 14.06
N ALA A 255 21.13 58.56 13.59
CA ALA A 255 19.86 58.09 12.99
C ALA A 255 20.11 57.27 11.73
N ILE A 256 20.99 57.72 10.84
CA ILE A 256 21.34 56.93 9.62
C ILE A 256 22.07 55.64 10.00
N LYS A 257 23.01 55.68 10.94
CA LYS A 257 23.74 54.49 11.40
C LYS A 257 22.77 53.39 11.93
N VAL A 258 21.75 53.77 12.70
CA VAL A 258 20.73 52.82 13.14
C VAL A 258 20.02 52.20 11.94
N LYS A 259 19.61 53.00 10.95
CA LYS A 259 18.95 52.53 9.73
C LYS A 259 19.84 51.69 8.85
N ALA A 260 21.15 52.01 8.73
CA ALA A 260 22.12 51.16 8.01
C ALA A 260 22.27 49.78 8.66
N ASN A 261 22.30 49.74 9.99
CA ASN A 261 22.35 48.48 10.73
C ASN A 261 21.06 47.65 10.53
N GLU A 262 19.89 48.28 10.57
CA GLU A 262 18.61 47.63 10.27
C GLU A 262 18.59 47.06 8.85
N ALA A 263 19.05 47.80 7.85
CA ALA A 263 19.12 47.34 6.45
C ALA A 263 20.10 46.17 6.28
N ASN A 264 21.24 46.20 6.94
CA ASN A 264 22.21 45.08 6.93
C ASN A 264 21.61 43.80 7.58
N MET A 265 20.84 43.94 8.66
CA MET A 265 20.09 42.80 9.23
C MET A 265 19.03 42.27 8.26
N MET A 266 18.32 43.14 7.55
CA MET A 266 17.35 42.73 6.53
C MET A 266 18.01 41.96 5.38
N LYS A 267 19.16 42.49 4.87
CA LYS A 267 19.99 41.81 3.84
C LYS A 267 20.44 40.41 4.29
N THR A 268 20.97 40.31 5.51
CA THR A 268 21.37 39.00 6.07
C THR A 268 20.22 38.05 6.20
N LYS A 269 19.04 38.50 6.69
CA LYS A 269 17.84 37.71 6.82
C LYS A 269 17.32 37.24 5.46
N ALA A 270 17.28 38.13 4.47
CA ALA A 270 16.84 37.79 3.11
C ALA A 270 17.78 36.79 2.43
N THR A 271 19.10 36.95 2.59
CA THR A 271 20.12 36.02 2.07
C THR A 271 19.95 34.61 2.64
N ASN A 272 19.83 34.51 3.96
CA ASN A 272 19.60 33.20 4.61
C ASN A 272 18.24 32.61 4.22
N GLY A 273 17.20 33.45 4.11
CA GLY A 273 15.87 33.06 3.67
C GLY A 273 15.88 32.48 2.26
N LEU A 274 16.64 33.06 1.33
CA LEU A 274 16.79 32.59 -0.04
C LEU A 274 17.41 31.19 -0.09
N VAL A 275 18.47 30.96 0.69
CA VAL A 275 19.11 29.64 0.78
C VAL A 275 18.10 28.59 1.24
N LEU A 276 17.34 28.89 2.31
CA LEU A 276 16.33 27.95 2.82
C LEU A 276 15.18 27.72 1.82
N ALA A 277 14.73 28.76 1.12
CA ALA A 277 13.69 28.62 0.10
C ALA A 277 14.17 27.76 -1.08
N LYS A 278 15.41 27.96 -1.56
CA LYS A 278 16.02 27.10 -2.59
C LYS A 278 16.14 25.66 -2.13
N MET A 279 16.56 25.40 -0.89
CA MET A 279 16.58 24.05 -0.31
C MET A 279 15.19 23.40 -0.27
N LEU A 280 14.16 24.17 0.08
CA LEU A 280 12.77 23.67 0.07
C LEU A 280 12.35 23.30 -1.36
N LEU A 281 12.62 24.15 -2.33
CA LEU A 281 12.32 23.85 -3.74
C LEU A 281 13.08 22.60 -4.21
N CYS A 282 14.37 22.47 -3.89
CA CYS A 282 15.17 21.28 -4.20
C CYS A 282 14.52 20.00 -3.64
N LYS A 283 14.03 20.06 -2.39
CA LYS A 283 13.31 18.94 -1.75
C LYS A 283 12.05 18.57 -2.52
N GLU A 284 11.22 19.55 -2.90
CA GLU A 284 9.95 19.29 -3.61
C GLU A 284 10.21 18.78 -5.03
N VAL A 285 11.22 19.30 -5.71
CA VAL A 285 11.65 18.84 -7.04
C VAL A 285 12.37 17.49 -7.00
N GLY A 286 12.82 17.05 -5.81
CA GLY A 286 13.46 15.76 -5.61
C GLY A 286 14.93 15.71 -6.03
N ILE A 287 15.65 16.82 -5.89
CA ILE A 287 17.10 16.92 -6.12
C ILE A 287 17.84 17.16 -4.80
N ASP A 288 19.19 17.09 -4.82
CA ASP A 288 20.00 17.30 -3.63
C ASP A 288 19.80 18.71 -3.05
N LEU A 289 19.64 18.81 -1.73
CA LEU A 289 19.41 20.08 -1.01
C LEU A 289 20.54 21.08 -1.15
N GLY A 290 21.76 20.62 -1.43
CA GLY A 290 22.95 21.45 -1.64
C GLY A 290 23.13 21.96 -3.06
N THR A 291 22.21 21.61 -3.98
CA THR A 291 22.32 22.05 -5.37
C THR A 291 22.06 23.55 -5.47
N ASP A 292 23.01 24.29 -6.05
CA ASP A 292 22.79 25.70 -6.34
C ASP A 292 21.94 25.83 -7.61
N ILE A 293 20.69 26.26 -7.41
CA ILE A 293 19.72 26.46 -8.49
C ILE A 293 19.50 27.95 -8.74
N THR A 294 19.26 28.31 -9.99
CA THR A 294 18.85 29.65 -10.41
C THR A 294 17.52 29.53 -11.17
N LEU A 295 16.54 30.33 -10.81
CA LEU A 295 15.25 30.32 -11.48
C LEU A 295 15.20 31.38 -12.58
N ALA A 296 14.45 31.09 -13.63
CA ALA A 296 14.28 32.03 -14.78
C ALA A 296 13.66 33.34 -14.32
N ASP A 297 12.80 33.30 -13.33
CA ASP A 297 12.02 34.45 -12.84
C ASP A 297 12.65 35.16 -11.61
N GLU A 298 13.85 34.75 -11.12
CA GLU A 298 14.50 35.37 -9.96
C GLU A 298 14.84 36.87 -10.14
N SER A 299 14.95 37.33 -11.40
CA SER A 299 15.34 38.70 -11.73
C SER A 299 14.20 39.56 -12.27
N LEU A 300 12.96 39.06 -12.26
CA LEU A 300 11.80 39.82 -12.77
C LEU A 300 11.54 41.06 -11.90
N ASP A 301 11.39 42.20 -12.56
CA ASP A 301 10.95 43.46 -11.90
C ASP A 301 9.41 43.51 -11.73
N ALA A 302 8.69 42.68 -12.48
CA ALA A 302 7.24 42.47 -12.36
C ALA A 302 6.88 41.03 -12.66
N VAL A 303 6.01 40.42 -11.85
CA VAL A 303 5.48 39.08 -12.08
C VAL A 303 4.44 39.13 -13.22
N PRO A 304 4.56 38.31 -14.26
CA PRO A 304 3.60 38.34 -15.38
C PRO A 304 2.18 37.99 -14.91
N VAL A 305 1.19 38.53 -15.55
CA VAL A 305 -0.22 38.17 -15.30
C VAL A 305 -0.50 36.81 -15.90
N PRO A 306 -1.05 35.82 -15.14
CA PRO A 306 -1.34 34.50 -15.66
C PRO A 306 -2.43 34.53 -16.74
N GLN A 307 -2.41 33.54 -17.63
CA GLN A 307 -3.52 33.34 -18.56
C GLN A 307 -4.74 32.82 -17.80
N MET A 308 -5.86 33.57 -17.93
CA MET A 308 -7.12 33.16 -17.31
C MET A 308 -7.82 32.12 -18.17
N SER A 309 -8.22 31.01 -17.57
CA SER A 309 -9.07 30.00 -18.22
C SER A 309 -10.54 30.45 -18.19
N PRO A 310 -11.36 30.03 -19.18
CA PRO A 310 -12.80 30.28 -19.11
C PRO A 310 -13.43 29.55 -17.92
N GLU A 311 -14.44 30.15 -17.33
CA GLU A 311 -15.18 29.55 -16.22
C GLU A 311 -15.79 28.20 -16.59
N LYS A 312 -15.57 27.19 -15.74
CA LYS A 312 -16.19 25.87 -15.84
C LYS A 312 -17.51 25.82 -15.09
N ASP A 313 -18.46 25.05 -15.60
CA ASP A 313 -19.68 24.72 -14.87
C ASP A 313 -19.40 23.73 -13.72
N MET A 314 -20.20 23.81 -12.66
CA MET A 314 -19.96 23.04 -11.44
C MET A 314 -20.08 21.52 -11.65
N GLU A 315 -20.94 21.05 -12.58
CA GLU A 315 -21.09 19.62 -12.83
C GLU A 315 -19.85 19.03 -13.50
N SER A 316 -19.23 19.76 -14.44
CA SER A 316 -17.94 19.41 -15.02
C SER A 316 -16.83 19.38 -13.97
N ILE A 317 -16.81 20.36 -13.05
CA ILE A 317 -15.85 20.40 -11.94
C ILE A 317 -15.98 19.17 -11.06
N TYR A 318 -17.21 18.79 -10.65
CA TYR A 318 -17.42 17.59 -9.83
C TYR A 318 -16.95 16.31 -10.53
N THR A 319 -17.07 16.25 -11.86
CA THR A 319 -16.64 15.08 -12.65
C THR A 319 -15.12 15.01 -12.78
N ASP A 320 -14.46 16.15 -12.95
CA ASP A 320 -13.02 16.23 -13.20
C ASP A 320 -12.17 16.14 -11.91
N ARG A 321 -12.78 16.37 -10.73
CA ARG A 321 -12.03 16.35 -9.46
C ARG A 321 -11.77 14.93 -8.95
N PRO A 322 -10.52 14.61 -8.60
CA PRO A 322 -10.17 13.30 -8.06
C PRO A 322 -10.78 13.03 -6.67
N GLU A 323 -11.07 14.07 -5.86
CA GLU A 323 -11.68 13.91 -4.54
C GLU A 323 -13.13 13.41 -4.63
N THR A 324 -13.92 13.96 -5.54
CA THR A 324 -15.30 13.51 -5.78
C THR A 324 -15.32 12.11 -6.34
N ARG A 325 -14.44 11.82 -7.32
CA ARG A 325 -14.27 10.47 -7.88
C ARG A 325 -13.86 9.46 -6.81
N SER A 326 -12.96 9.81 -5.90
CA SER A 326 -12.54 8.96 -4.79
C SER A 326 -13.69 8.60 -3.85
N LEU A 327 -14.56 9.56 -3.53
CA LEU A 327 -15.72 9.35 -2.67
C LEU A 327 -16.80 8.50 -3.34
N ASP A 328 -17.05 8.70 -4.64
CA ASP A 328 -17.99 7.90 -5.42
C ASP A 328 -17.50 6.43 -5.51
N LEU A 329 -16.22 6.23 -5.81
CA LEU A 329 -15.60 4.91 -5.83
C LEU A 329 -15.65 4.24 -4.44
N ALA A 330 -15.45 5.00 -3.37
CA ALA A 330 -15.57 4.48 -2.01
C ALA A 330 -17.01 4.04 -1.71
N ALA A 331 -18.03 4.82 -2.07
CA ALA A 331 -19.43 4.44 -1.94
C ALA A 331 -19.73 3.13 -2.72
N ALA A 332 -19.23 3.02 -3.95
CA ALA A 332 -19.37 1.84 -4.78
C ALA A 332 -18.66 0.60 -4.17
N ILE A 333 -17.50 0.76 -3.54
CA ILE A 333 -16.76 -0.29 -2.81
C ILE A 333 -17.63 -0.82 -1.65
N TYR A 334 -18.24 0.06 -0.87
CA TYR A 334 -19.10 -0.36 0.25
C TYR A 334 -20.40 -1.00 -0.21
N ASP A 335 -20.97 -0.64 -1.39
CA ASP A 335 -22.05 -1.40 -2.02
C ASP A 335 -21.62 -2.85 -2.33
N LYS A 336 -20.41 -3.06 -2.87
CA LYS A 336 -19.89 -4.43 -3.10
C LYS A 336 -19.63 -5.17 -1.78
N LYS A 337 -19.11 -4.47 -0.75
CA LYS A 337 -18.92 -5.02 0.60
C LYS A 337 -20.26 -5.50 1.21
N MET A 338 -21.34 -4.74 1.03
CA MET A 338 -22.67 -5.14 1.42
C MET A 338 -23.11 -6.43 0.70
N LYS A 339 -22.87 -6.53 -0.62
CA LYS A 339 -23.21 -7.72 -1.42
C LYS A 339 -22.37 -8.94 -1.01
N ILE A 340 -21.09 -8.73 -0.63
CA ILE A 340 -20.22 -9.78 -0.07
C ILE A 340 -20.77 -10.28 1.27
N ALA A 341 -21.17 -9.37 2.17
CA ALA A 341 -21.76 -9.74 3.46
C ALA A 341 -23.08 -10.52 3.28
N ARG A 342 -23.90 -10.13 2.29
CA ARG A 342 -25.13 -10.85 1.93
C ARG A 342 -24.85 -12.24 1.36
N ALA A 343 -23.73 -12.44 0.67
CA ALA A 343 -23.31 -13.73 0.14
C ALA A 343 -23.03 -14.77 1.24
N ASP A 344 -22.72 -14.34 2.46
CA ASP A 344 -22.50 -15.25 3.60
C ASP A 344 -23.81 -15.95 4.06
N MET A 345 -24.98 -15.45 3.63
CA MET A 345 -26.29 -16.11 3.84
C MET A 345 -26.67 -17.08 2.70
N MET A 346 -25.89 -17.13 1.64
CA MET A 346 -26.19 -17.96 0.47
C MET A 346 -25.48 -19.32 0.55
N PRO A 347 -26.02 -20.37 -0.11
CA PRO A 347 -25.33 -21.64 -0.26
C PRO A 347 -23.94 -21.45 -0.89
N LYS A 348 -23.00 -22.29 -0.48
CA LYS A 348 -21.64 -22.35 -1.05
C LYS A 348 -21.42 -23.73 -1.65
N ILE A 349 -21.00 -23.80 -2.90
CA ILE A 349 -20.81 -25.05 -3.64
C ILE A 349 -19.38 -25.04 -4.18
N ALA A 350 -18.66 -26.11 -3.89
CA ALA A 350 -17.31 -26.34 -4.41
C ALA A 350 -17.15 -27.76 -4.94
N LEU A 351 -16.41 -27.92 -6.01
CA LEU A 351 -15.88 -29.22 -6.43
C LEU A 351 -14.62 -29.50 -5.62
N THR A 352 -14.50 -30.76 -5.14
CA THR A 352 -13.33 -31.23 -4.41
C THR A 352 -12.77 -32.48 -5.08
N ALA A 353 -11.47 -32.58 -5.15
CA ALA A 353 -10.78 -33.79 -5.53
C ALA A 353 -9.60 -33.99 -4.57
N ASN A 354 -9.49 -35.18 -4.01
CA ASN A 354 -8.43 -35.49 -3.05
C ASN A 354 -7.76 -36.79 -3.42
N TYR A 355 -6.44 -36.82 -3.29
CA TYR A 355 -5.65 -38.04 -3.28
C TYR A 355 -5.02 -38.15 -1.89
N MET A 356 -5.42 -39.20 -1.18
CA MET A 356 -4.88 -39.49 0.15
C MET A 356 -3.89 -40.66 0.05
N LEU A 357 -2.75 -40.53 0.71
CA LEU A 357 -1.72 -41.53 0.82
C LEU A 357 -1.48 -41.82 2.31
N THR A 358 -1.57 -43.11 2.68
CA THR A 358 -1.39 -43.53 4.08
C THR A 358 -0.42 -44.69 4.21
N ASN A 359 0.31 -44.76 5.30
CA ASN A 359 1.07 -45.90 5.76
C ASN A 359 0.90 -46.03 7.28
N PRO A 360 0.34 -47.12 7.80
CA PRO A 360 -0.16 -48.30 7.07
C PRO A 360 -1.31 -47.96 6.12
N ASN A 361 -1.54 -48.81 5.12
CA ASN A 361 -2.58 -48.64 4.14
C ASN A 361 -3.96 -48.88 4.76
N LEU A 362 -4.68 -47.83 5.07
CA LEU A 362 -6.01 -47.87 5.69
C LEU A 362 -7.10 -48.45 4.78
N TYR A 363 -6.84 -48.59 3.49
CA TYR A 363 -7.82 -49.02 2.49
C TYR A 363 -7.64 -50.52 2.13
N ASN A 364 -6.58 -51.17 2.65
CA ASN A 364 -6.30 -52.59 2.39
C ASN A 364 -5.75 -53.25 3.66
N GLY A 365 -6.61 -53.45 4.68
CA GLY A 365 -6.28 -54.24 5.87
C GLY A 365 -5.14 -53.70 6.72
N PHE A 366 -4.85 -52.44 6.72
CA PHE A 366 -3.74 -51.84 7.47
C PHE A 366 -2.35 -52.37 7.13
N GLU A 367 -2.17 -52.88 5.90
CA GLU A 367 -0.87 -53.34 5.44
C GLU A 367 0.23 -52.33 5.64
N LYS A 368 1.40 -52.69 6.15
CA LYS A 368 2.57 -51.82 6.31
C LYS A 368 3.20 -51.38 4.99
N LYS A 369 2.37 -50.85 4.11
CA LYS A 369 2.72 -50.29 2.79
C LYS A 369 2.03 -48.95 2.61
N PHE A 370 2.60 -48.13 1.74
CA PHE A 370 1.89 -46.94 1.28
C PHE A 370 0.70 -47.36 0.39
N GLY A 371 -0.48 -46.91 0.78
CA GLY A 371 -1.70 -47.08 0.00
C GLY A 371 -2.34 -45.71 -0.31
N GLY A 372 -2.79 -45.53 -1.55
CA GLY A 372 -3.42 -44.29 -1.98
C GLY A 372 -4.87 -44.51 -2.37
N MET A 373 -5.70 -43.48 -2.11
CA MET A 373 -7.08 -43.42 -2.56
C MET A 373 -7.39 -42.04 -3.16
N PHE A 374 -8.04 -42.08 -4.33
CA PHE A 374 -8.54 -40.89 -4.99
C PHE A 374 -10.06 -40.76 -4.79
N ASN A 375 -10.52 -39.55 -4.46
CA ASN A 375 -11.94 -39.24 -4.42
C ASN A 375 -12.24 -37.89 -5.09
N VAL A 376 -13.40 -37.79 -5.70
CA VAL A 376 -13.97 -36.56 -6.27
C VAL A 376 -15.37 -36.38 -5.71
N GLY A 377 -15.69 -35.16 -5.36
CA GLY A 377 -17.00 -34.87 -4.77
C GLY A 377 -17.43 -33.42 -4.98
N VAL A 378 -18.65 -33.15 -4.57
CA VAL A 378 -19.23 -31.81 -4.48
C VAL A 378 -19.47 -31.50 -3.01
N ALA A 379 -18.84 -30.44 -2.52
CA ALA A 379 -19.09 -29.95 -1.17
C ALA A 379 -20.14 -28.85 -1.24
N ILE A 380 -21.23 -29.01 -0.51
CA ILE A 380 -22.32 -28.03 -0.39
C ILE A 380 -22.41 -27.61 1.07
N ASN A 381 -22.29 -26.31 1.32
CA ASN A 381 -22.46 -25.72 2.65
C ASN A 381 -23.60 -24.70 2.59
N ILE A 382 -24.67 -24.95 3.35
CA ILE A 382 -25.84 -24.08 3.46
C ILE A 382 -25.91 -23.56 4.88
N PRO A 383 -25.61 -22.26 5.12
CA PRO A 383 -25.73 -21.66 6.45
C PRO A 383 -27.22 -21.54 6.82
N ILE A 384 -27.67 -22.24 7.85
CA ILE A 384 -29.07 -22.22 8.29
C ILE A 384 -29.29 -21.12 9.32
N PHE A 385 -28.46 -21.06 10.35
CA PHE A 385 -28.59 -20.07 11.41
C PHE A 385 -27.23 -19.77 12.07
N HIS A 386 -26.89 -18.47 12.18
CA HIS A 386 -25.68 -17.96 12.82
C HIS A 386 -25.97 -16.68 13.63
N GLY A 387 -27.04 -16.70 14.44
CA GLY A 387 -27.36 -15.59 15.36
C GLY A 387 -27.57 -14.24 14.69
N PHE A 388 -28.07 -14.21 13.43
CA PHE A 388 -28.29 -13.01 12.63
C PHE A 388 -26.99 -12.22 12.28
N GLU A 389 -25.81 -12.79 12.48
CA GLU A 389 -24.53 -12.12 12.24
C GLU A 389 -24.41 -11.56 10.82
N ALA A 390 -24.71 -12.38 9.80
CA ALA A 390 -24.65 -11.97 8.40
C ALA A 390 -25.64 -10.86 8.05
N LEU A 391 -26.83 -10.86 8.67
CA LEU A 391 -27.81 -9.79 8.53
C LEU A 391 -27.29 -8.47 9.10
N GLN A 392 -26.68 -8.50 10.29
CA GLN A 392 -26.11 -7.29 10.91
C GLN A 392 -24.89 -6.79 10.14
N LYS A 393 -24.04 -7.68 9.64
CA LYS A 393 -22.93 -7.31 8.73
C LYS A 393 -23.44 -6.60 7.47
N THR A 394 -24.54 -7.12 6.88
CA THR A 394 -25.17 -6.51 5.70
C THR A 394 -25.71 -5.11 6.02
N ARG A 395 -26.42 -4.95 7.16
CA ARG A 395 -26.94 -3.66 7.62
C ARG A 395 -25.83 -2.66 7.88
N LYS A 396 -24.75 -3.10 8.56
CA LYS A 396 -23.56 -2.28 8.79
C LYS A 396 -22.94 -1.80 7.48
N ALA A 397 -22.69 -2.70 6.54
CA ALA A 397 -22.11 -2.33 5.25
C ALA A 397 -23.04 -1.40 4.43
N LYS A 398 -24.37 -1.54 4.55
CA LYS A 398 -25.33 -0.59 3.96
C LYS A 398 -25.20 0.80 4.59
N ALA A 399 -25.10 0.89 5.92
CA ALA A 399 -24.92 2.16 6.61
C ALA A 399 -23.59 2.82 6.24
N GLU A 400 -22.52 2.03 6.11
CA GLU A 400 -21.22 2.51 5.62
C GLU A 400 -21.34 3.08 4.20
N ALA A 401 -22.03 2.41 3.28
CA ALA A 401 -22.28 2.93 1.93
C ALA A 401 -23.06 4.26 1.96
N THR A 402 -24.12 4.36 2.77
CA THR A 402 -24.90 5.59 2.94
C THR A 402 -24.01 6.74 3.49
N LEU A 403 -23.12 6.43 4.43
CA LEU A 403 -22.16 7.42 4.97
C LEU A 403 -21.27 8.02 3.86
N TYR A 404 -20.78 7.20 2.93
CA TYR A 404 -19.94 7.70 1.83
C TYR A 404 -20.74 8.51 0.79
N VAL A 405 -22.01 8.18 0.58
CA VAL A 405 -22.89 9.03 -0.25
C VAL A 405 -23.06 10.40 0.40
N SER A 406 -23.34 10.46 1.71
CA SER A 406 -23.44 11.74 2.43
C SER A 406 -22.13 12.53 2.41
N LYS A 407 -20.97 11.86 2.53
CA LYS A 407 -19.67 12.52 2.38
C LYS A 407 -19.43 13.08 0.98
N LEU A 408 -19.94 12.40 -0.07
CA LEU A 408 -19.86 12.91 -1.43
C LEU A 408 -20.70 14.18 -1.61
N ASP A 409 -21.92 14.20 -1.04
CA ASP A 409 -22.76 15.38 -1.07
C ASP A 409 -22.13 16.56 -0.32
N GLU A 410 -21.61 16.33 0.89
CA GLU A 410 -20.84 17.31 1.67
C GLU A 410 -19.62 17.82 0.89
N ALA A 411 -18.86 16.93 0.25
CA ALA A 411 -17.70 17.32 -0.55
C ALA A 411 -18.09 18.20 -1.73
N LYS A 412 -19.23 17.93 -2.41
CA LYS A 412 -19.74 18.80 -3.48
C LYS A 412 -20.10 20.20 -2.98
N GLU A 413 -20.71 20.31 -1.81
CA GLU A 413 -20.99 21.62 -1.18
C GLU A 413 -19.71 22.38 -0.85
N LEU A 414 -18.71 21.71 -0.25
CA LEU A 414 -17.42 22.32 0.06
C LEU A 414 -16.65 22.74 -1.20
N ILE A 415 -16.69 21.93 -2.26
CA ILE A 415 -16.07 22.26 -3.55
C ILE A 415 -16.73 23.50 -4.15
N ASN A 416 -18.06 23.60 -4.14
CA ASN A 416 -18.77 24.77 -4.63
C ASN A 416 -18.37 26.03 -3.86
N LEU A 417 -18.29 25.93 -2.52
CA LEU A 417 -17.81 27.03 -1.69
C LEU A 417 -16.37 27.42 -2.04
N GLN A 418 -15.46 26.44 -2.14
CA GLN A 418 -14.05 26.65 -2.47
C GLN A 418 -13.87 27.34 -3.83
N VAL A 419 -14.54 26.84 -4.87
CA VAL A 419 -14.44 27.42 -6.22
C VAL A 419 -14.98 28.84 -6.24
N THR A 420 -16.15 29.09 -5.61
CA THR A 420 -16.74 30.42 -5.51
C THR A 420 -15.81 31.39 -4.77
N GLN A 421 -15.20 30.93 -3.66
CA GLN A 421 -14.24 31.73 -2.90
C GLN A 421 -12.99 32.05 -3.74
N LEU A 422 -12.40 31.05 -4.40
CA LEU A 422 -11.21 31.27 -5.23
C LEU A 422 -11.45 32.18 -6.43
N ARG A 423 -12.64 32.13 -7.05
CA ARG A 423 -13.01 33.07 -8.10
C ARG A 423 -13.06 34.52 -7.58
N LYS A 424 -13.64 34.72 -6.38
CA LYS A 424 -13.65 36.04 -5.75
C LYS A 424 -12.26 36.50 -5.32
N GLN A 425 -11.43 35.59 -4.81
CA GLN A 425 -10.03 35.92 -4.48
C GLN A 425 -9.21 36.25 -5.73
N LEU A 426 -9.52 35.64 -6.88
CA LEU A 426 -8.86 35.96 -8.14
C LEU A 426 -9.21 37.39 -8.59
N ASP A 427 -10.49 37.77 -8.53
CA ASP A 427 -10.94 39.14 -8.81
C ASP A 427 -10.21 40.16 -7.89
N GLU A 428 -10.16 39.85 -6.57
CA GLU A 428 -9.47 40.70 -5.56
C GLU A 428 -7.95 40.78 -5.83
N ALA A 429 -7.30 39.67 -6.21
CA ALA A 429 -5.87 39.65 -6.51
C ALA A 429 -5.54 40.50 -7.75
N LEU A 430 -6.40 40.50 -8.77
CA LEU A 430 -6.26 41.38 -9.95
C LEU A 430 -6.32 42.85 -9.57
N GLU A 431 -7.33 43.23 -8.81
CA GLU A 431 -7.48 44.64 -8.33
C GLU A 431 -6.27 45.04 -7.45
N LYS A 432 -5.79 44.12 -6.61
CA LYS A 432 -4.62 44.33 -5.73
C LYS A 432 -3.34 44.57 -6.53
N VAL A 433 -3.10 43.84 -7.61
CA VAL A 433 -1.95 44.04 -8.50
C VAL A 433 -2.02 45.46 -9.14
N GLU A 434 -3.19 45.87 -9.64
CA GLU A 434 -3.37 47.17 -10.25
C GLU A 434 -3.14 48.33 -9.23
N MET A 435 -3.66 48.17 -8.00
CA MET A 435 -3.43 49.15 -6.92
C MET A 435 -1.98 49.19 -6.49
N ALA A 436 -1.31 48.02 -6.35
CA ALA A 436 0.09 47.93 -5.98
C ALA A 436 1.01 48.57 -7.04
N GLU A 437 0.72 48.35 -8.33
CA GLU A 437 1.41 49.04 -9.44
C GLU A 437 1.29 50.55 -9.38
N SER A 438 0.08 51.06 -9.13
CA SER A 438 -0.18 52.49 -8.98
C SER A 438 0.58 53.06 -7.79
N ASN A 439 0.58 52.35 -6.64
CA ASN A 439 1.32 52.74 -5.44
C ASN A 439 2.84 52.76 -5.70
N LEU A 440 3.36 51.77 -6.39
CA LEU A 440 4.78 51.70 -6.75
C LEU A 440 5.19 52.89 -7.61
N LYS A 441 4.44 53.22 -8.67
CA LYS A 441 4.69 54.42 -9.50
C LYS A 441 4.69 55.71 -8.70
N SER A 442 3.77 55.86 -7.74
CA SER A 442 3.69 57.01 -6.86
C SER A 442 4.88 57.09 -5.89
N ALA A 443 5.29 55.94 -5.35
CA ALA A 443 6.45 55.83 -4.46
C ALA A 443 7.77 56.10 -5.20
N GLU A 444 7.91 55.67 -6.44
CA GLU A 444 9.07 55.94 -7.30
C GLU A 444 9.23 57.42 -7.58
N GLU A 445 8.15 58.10 -7.94
CA GLU A 445 8.20 59.55 -8.20
C GLU A 445 8.45 60.35 -6.92
N ASN A 446 7.88 59.95 -5.77
CA ASN A 446 8.19 60.51 -4.47
C ASN A 446 9.66 60.32 -4.11
N LEU A 447 10.20 59.16 -4.30
CA LEU A 447 11.61 58.84 -4.07
C LEU A 447 12.51 59.71 -4.95
N ARG A 448 12.23 59.78 -6.26
CA ARG A 448 12.98 60.62 -7.20
C ARG A 448 13.05 62.09 -6.74
N LYS A 449 11.91 62.66 -6.34
CA LYS A 449 11.81 64.04 -5.84
C LYS A 449 12.59 64.25 -4.52
N ALA A 450 12.43 63.29 -3.59
CA ALA A 450 13.09 63.34 -2.30
C ALA A 450 14.64 63.23 -2.44
N SER A 451 15.11 62.36 -3.35
CA SER A 451 16.54 62.16 -3.60
C SER A 451 17.18 63.42 -4.22
N VAL A 452 16.56 64.01 -5.25
CA VAL A 452 17.02 65.26 -5.87
C VAL A 452 17.03 66.41 -4.86
N GLY A 453 15.98 66.51 -4.04
CA GLY A 453 15.87 67.54 -3.01
C GLY A 453 16.87 67.36 -1.88
N PHE A 454 17.21 66.14 -1.54
CA PHE A 454 18.27 65.82 -0.55
C PHE A 454 19.67 66.22 -1.06
N GLU A 455 19.98 65.84 -2.31
CA GLU A 455 21.22 66.25 -2.97
C GLU A 455 21.39 67.77 -3.08
N ALA A 456 20.29 68.46 -3.31
CA ALA A 456 20.22 69.92 -3.35
C ALA A 456 20.23 70.59 -1.95
N GLY A 457 20.23 69.81 -0.85
CA GLY A 457 20.20 70.32 0.52
C GLY A 457 18.88 70.96 0.99
N VAL A 458 17.77 70.80 0.21
CA VAL A 458 16.45 71.36 0.53
C VAL A 458 15.51 70.37 1.21
N VAL A 459 15.84 69.08 1.21
CA VAL A 459 15.08 68.01 1.88
C VAL A 459 15.93 67.41 2.99
N THR A 460 15.30 67.14 4.16
CA THR A 460 15.99 66.58 5.32
C THR A 460 16.29 65.07 5.10
N THR A 461 17.32 64.57 5.76
CA THR A 461 17.71 63.17 5.78
C THR A 461 16.53 62.24 6.13
N ASN A 462 15.74 62.62 7.14
CA ASN A 462 14.57 61.84 7.56
C ASN A 462 13.51 61.75 6.47
N THR A 463 13.28 62.82 5.70
CA THR A 463 12.33 62.81 4.59
C THR A 463 12.81 61.95 3.44
N ALA A 464 14.10 61.96 3.11
CA ALA A 464 14.69 61.11 2.09
C ALA A 464 14.60 59.63 2.51
N LEU A 465 14.95 59.32 3.77
CA LEU A 465 14.82 57.98 4.32
C LEU A 465 13.39 57.46 4.29
N ALA A 466 12.40 58.31 4.65
CA ALA A 466 10.98 57.94 4.58
C ALA A 466 10.52 57.61 3.15
N ALA A 467 10.99 58.39 2.15
CA ALA A 467 10.69 58.14 0.74
C ALA A 467 11.29 56.81 0.23
N HIS A 468 12.53 56.51 0.61
CA HIS A 468 13.21 55.24 0.30
C HIS A 468 12.47 54.04 0.94
N THR A 469 12.10 54.15 2.21
CA THR A 469 11.35 53.09 2.91
C THR A 469 9.99 52.85 2.28
N ALA A 470 9.26 53.93 1.91
CA ALA A 470 7.96 53.83 1.23
C ALA A 470 8.09 53.15 -0.15
N TRP A 471 9.16 53.47 -0.91
CA TRP A 471 9.42 52.83 -2.19
C TRP A 471 9.76 51.33 -2.02
N LEU A 472 10.63 50.99 -1.07
CA LEU A 472 11.00 49.61 -0.77
C LEU A 472 9.77 48.76 -0.42
N GLN A 473 8.87 49.34 0.41
CA GLN A 473 7.63 48.70 0.78
C GLN A 473 6.69 48.52 -0.42
N ALA A 474 6.44 49.60 -1.20
CA ALA A 474 5.57 49.52 -2.37
C ALA A 474 6.08 48.53 -3.43
N HIS A 475 7.40 48.45 -3.65
CA HIS A 475 7.99 47.50 -4.58
C HIS A 475 7.84 46.04 -4.09
N SER A 476 8.08 45.79 -2.79
CA SER A 476 7.83 44.47 -2.20
C SER A 476 6.35 44.07 -2.31
N GLU A 477 5.44 44.99 -2.03
CA GLU A 477 3.99 44.74 -2.13
C GLU A 477 3.53 44.45 -3.57
N PHE A 478 4.12 45.11 -4.57
CA PHE A 478 3.82 44.86 -5.97
C PHE A 478 4.27 43.46 -6.41
N ILE A 479 5.47 43.03 -6.06
CA ILE A 479 5.96 41.65 -6.33
C ILE A 479 5.09 40.62 -5.59
N ASP A 480 4.78 40.84 -4.31
CA ASP A 480 3.95 39.94 -3.53
C ASP A 480 2.51 39.83 -4.10
N ALA A 481 1.93 40.95 -4.56
CA ALA A 481 0.61 40.94 -5.21
C ALA A 481 0.61 40.14 -6.52
N GLY A 482 1.66 40.27 -7.35
CA GLY A 482 1.80 39.47 -8.57
C GLY A 482 1.93 37.98 -8.29
N ILE A 483 2.70 37.59 -7.26
CA ILE A 483 2.84 36.21 -6.83
C ILE A 483 1.52 35.67 -6.27
N GLU A 484 0.80 36.46 -5.46
CA GLU A 484 -0.51 36.09 -4.95
C GLU A 484 -1.51 35.82 -6.08
N LEU A 485 -1.50 36.63 -7.12
CA LEU A 485 -2.30 36.42 -8.33
C LEU A 485 -1.96 35.08 -9.02
N GLN A 486 -0.66 34.78 -9.20
CA GLN A 486 -0.22 33.51 -9.77
C GLN A 486 -0.70 32.30 -8.95
N MET A 487 -0.52 32.36 -7.63
CA MET A 487 -0.91 31.28 -6.73
C MET A 487 -2.42 31.12 -6.63
N THR A 488 -3.16 32.21 -6.63
CA THR A 488 -4.64 32.15 -6.62
C THR A 488 -5.17 31.53 -7.91
N ASN A 489 -4.61 31.89 -9.06
CA ASN A 489 -4.94 31.27 -10.34
C ASN A 489 -4.58 29.77 -10.35
N ALA A 490 -3.39 29.38 -9.90
CA ALA A 490 -2.99 27.97 -9.82
C ALA A 490 -3.93 27.16 -8.91
N ASN A 491 -4.30 27.70 -7.75
CA ASN A 491 -5.27 27.09 -6.85
C ASN A 491 -6.67 26.97 -7.47
N LEU A 492 -7.11 27.95 -8.24
CA LEU A 492 -8.38 27.90 -8.97
C LEU A 492 -8.34 26.83 -10.06
N GLN A 493 -7.25 26.74 -10.84
CA GLN A 493 -7.06 25.69 -11.85
C GLN A 493 -7.14 24.29 -11.23
N LYS A 494 -6.51 24.10 -10.07
CA LYS A 494 -6.64 22.85 -9.31
C LYS A 494 -8.08 22.61 -8.85
N ALA A 495 -8.72 23.62 -8.25
CA ALA A 495 -10.09 23.50 -7.74
C ALA A 495 -11.11 23.23 -8.86
N GLU A 496 -10.85 23.65 -10.08
CA GLU A 496 -11.64 23.37 -11.27
C GLU A 496 -11.26 22.02 -11.96
N GLY A 497 -10.27 21.28 -11.42
CA GLY A 497 -9.85 19.98 -11.96
C GLY A 497 -9.11 20.06 -13.30
N ASN A 498 -8.39 21.17 -13.55
CA ASN A 498 -7.69 21.39 -14.81
C ASN A 498 -6.34 20.68 -14.88
N TYR A 499 -5.75 20.27 -13.76
CA TYR A 499 -4.52 19.47 -13.73
C TYR A 499 -4.87 17.98 -13.87
N LYS A 500 -4.42 17.35 -14.96
CA LYS A 500 -4.61 15.92 -15.22
C LYS A 500 -3.27 15.21 -15.22
N SER A 501 -3.21 14.04 -14.60
CA SER A 501 -2.02 13.18 -14.63
C SER A 501 -2.03 12.29 -15.87
N ASP A 502 -0.85 11.81 -16.29
CA ASP A 502 -0.66 10.92 -17.44
C ASP A 502 -0.70 9.42 -17.03
N ILE A 503 -1.24 9.09 -15.85
CA ILE A 503 -1.38 7.68 -15.44
C ILE A 503 -2.66 7.08 -16.03
N ASP A 504 -2.49 6.25 -17.07
CA ASP A 504 -3.50 5.32 -17.62
C ASP A 504 -3.68 4.05 -16.75
#